data_5a00c5566ded740ee711e476447abb90
#
_entry.id   5a00c5566ded740ee711e476447abb90
#
_cell.length_a   1.000
_cell.length_b   1.000
_cell.length_c   1.000
_cell.angle_alpha   90.00
_cell.angle_beta   90.00
_cell.angle_gamma   90.00
#
_symmetry.space_group_name_H-M   'P 1'
#
loop_
_entity.id
_entity.type
_entity.pdbx_description
1 polymer ?
#
loop_
_entity_poly.entity_id
_entity_poly.type
_entity_poly.pdbx_seq_one_letter_code
_entity_poly.pdbx_strand_id
1 'polypeptide(L)'
;YLQTQKDCVILCKHEFSPYSVNGHSDLSLSIMFYWAIKNKKEDHNMIAKEKKQEIIAKYGRTANDTGSPEVQVALLTARITELTDHLKENPNDHHSRRGLLKMVGQRRGLLAYLKKIDIERYRALIDSLGLRK
;
A
#
# COMPACT_ATOMS: atom_id res chain seq x y z
N TYR A 1 -1.90 -8.60 33.04
CA TYR A 1 -1.35 -9.64 32.13
C TYR A 1 -1.36 -9.24 30.65
N LEU A 2 -1.23 -7.95 30.33
CA LEU A 2 -1.23 -7.45 28.93
C LEU A 2 -0.10 -6.46 28.65
N GLN A 3 0.92 -6.37 29.51
CA GLN A 3 2.01 -5.39 29.39
C GLN A 3 3.31 -5.97 28.81
N THR A 4 3.44 -7.29 28.70
CA THR A 4 4.71 -7.97 28.36
C THR A 4 5.00 -8.12 26.87
N GLN A 5 4.04 -7.75 25.98
CA GLN A 5 4.21 -7.96 24.53
C GLN A 5 4.78 -6.73 23.78
N LYS A 6 4.78 -5.55 24.42
CA LYS A 6 5.34 -4.32 23.81
C LYS A 6 6.83 -4.13 24.10
N ASP A 7 7.33 -4.70 25.18
CA ASP A 7 8.73 -4.51 25.60
C ASP A 7 9.71 -5.42 24.85
N CYS A 8 9.21 -6.52 24.25
CA CYS A 8 10.05 -7.44 23.47
C CYS A 8 10.45 -6.92 22.09
N VAL A 9 9.70 -5.94 21.54
CA VAL A 9 9.96 -5.37 20.20
C VAL A 9 11.02 -4.27 20.23
N ILE A 10 11.22 -3.64 21.38
CA ILE A 10 12.16 -2.50 21.52
C ILE A 10 13.59 -2.99 21.78
N LEU A 11 13.77 -4.17 22.39
CA LEU A 11 15.10 -4.73 22.72
C LEU A 11 15.84 -5.37 21.54
N CYS A 12 15.16 -5.69 20.44
CA CYS A 12 15.79 -6.28 19.25
C CYS A 12 16.41 -5.28 18.27
N LYS A 13 16.44 -3.96 18.58
CA LYS A 13 16.99 -2.93 17.68
C LYS A 13 18.46 -2.57 17.91
N HIS A 14 19.09 -3.08 18.95
CA HIS A 14 20.51 -2.81 19.21
C HIS A 14 21.25 -4.14 19.46
N GLU A 15 22.26 -4.38 18.65
CA GLU A 15 23.30 -5.41 18.79
C GLU A 15 22.93 -6.86 18.45
N PHE A 16 23.00 -7.22 17.17
CA PHE A 16 23.38 -8.60 16.83
C PHE A 16 24.39 -8.61 15.69
N SER A 17 25.63 -8.80 16.06
CA SER A 17 26.75 -9.17 15.19
C SER A 17 26.57 -10.63 14.74
N PRO A 18 26.79 -10.99 13.44
CA PRO A 18 26.43 -12.31 12.91
C PRO A 18 27.53 -13.39 13.06
N TYR A 19 28.34 -13.37 14.12
CA TYR A 19 29.36 -14.41 14.31
C TYR A 19 29.52 -14.79 15.79
N SER A 20 28.85 -15.86 16.22
CA SER A 20 29.37 -16.85 17.17
C SER A 20 28.35 -18.01 17.27
N VAL A 21 28.58 -19.08 16.56
CA VAL A 21 27.79 -20.31 16.66
C VAL A 21 28.55 -21.28 17.56
N ASN A 22 28.07 -21.49 18.76
CA ASN A 22 28.38 -22.67 19.55
C ASN A 22 27.14 -23.22 20.24
N GLY A 23 26.65 -24.32 19.74
CA GLY A 23 26.08 -25.48 20.38
C GLY A 23 24.81 -25.40 21.21
N HIS A 24 23.77 -26.10 20.75
CA HIS A 24 22.63 -26.66 21.49
C HIS A 24 21.56 -25.69 22.02
N SER A 25 20.44 -25.73 21.35
CA SER A 25 19.03 -25.37 21.69
C SER A 25 18.35 -24.35 20.77
N ASP A 26 18.79 -24.18 19.52
CA ASP A 26 18.35 -23.09 18.63
C ASP A 26 17.17 -23.41 17.69
N LEU A 27 16.42 -24.49 17.91
CA LEU A 27 15.23 -24.78 17.12
C LEU A 27 14.10 -23.73 17.36
N SER A 28 14.04 -23.16 18.56
CA SER A 28 13.06 -22.13 18.92
C SER A 28 13.33 -20.79 18.23
N LEU A 29 14.58 -20.36 18.18
CA LEU A 29 14.97 -19.11 17.52
C LEU A 29 14.87 -19.20 15.98
N SER A 30 15.23 -20.33 15.41
CA SER A 30 15.09 -20.59 13.97
C SER A 30 13.61 -20.59 13.55
N ILE A 31 12.72 -21.14 14.35
CA ILE A 31 11.27 -21.15 14.11
C ILE A 31 10.71 -19.73 14.27
N MET A 32 11.14 -18.96 15.25
CA MET A 32 10.74 -17.55 15.42
C MET A 32 11.25 -16.67 14.27
N PHE A 33 12.48 -16.88 13.80
CA PHE A 33 13.02 -16.17 12.62
C PHE A 33 12.28 -16.56 11.34
N TYR A 34 12.01 -17.84 11.15
CA TYR A 34 11.22 -18.32 10.01
C TYR A 34 9.79 -17.78 10.05
N TRP A 35 9.17 -17.72 11.23
CA TRP A 35 7.84 -17.13 11.43
C TRP A 35 7.83 -15.62 11.20
N ALA A 36 8.85 -14.89 11.66
CA ALA A 36 9.01 -13.46 11.44
C ALA A 36 9.26 -13.13 9.96
N ILE A 37 10.05 -13.95 9.25
CA ILE A 37 10.29 -13.81 7.80
C ILE A 37 9.02 -14.16 7.01
N LYS A 38 8.28 -15.17 7.42
CA LYS A 38 7.01 -15.56 6.77
C LYS A 38 5.93 -14.50 6.94
N ASN A 39 5.83 -13.87 8.11
CA ASN A 39 4.88 -12.80 8.38
C ASN A 39 5.26 -11.47 7.67
N LYS A 40 6.54 -11.24 7.37
CA LYS A 40 6.98 -10.08 6.59
C LYS A 40 6.59 -10.15 5.11
N LYS A 41 6.10 -11.31 4.62
CA LYS A 41 5.60 -11.48 3.26
C LYS A 41 4.17 -11.00 3.04
N GLU A 42 3.42 -10.65 4.07
CA GLU A 42 2.03 -10.21 3.92
C GLU A 42 1.86 -8.72 3.59
N ASP A 43 2.92 -7.92 3.72
CA ASP A 43 2.88 -6.47 3.44
C ASP A 43 3.06 -6.10 1.95
N HIS A 44 2.99 -7.09 1.06
CA HIS A 44 3.04 -6.87 -0.41
C HIS A 44 1.68 -6.45 -1.00
N ASN A 45 0.65 -6.24 -0.19
CA ASN A 45 -0.54 -5.54 -0.61
C ASN A 45 -0.22 -4.04 -0.68
N MET A 46 -0.02 -3.54 -1.88
CA MET A 46 0.36 -2.15 -2.20
C MET A 46 -0.51 -1.07 -1.56
N ILE A 47 -1.68 -1.40 -1.05
CA ILE A 47 -2.52 -0.52 -0.23
C ILE A 47 -3.03 -1.34 0.96
N ALA A 48 -2.73 -0.90 2.19
CA ALA A 48 -3.27 -1.50 3.40
C ALA A 48 -4.82 -1.55 3.32
N LYS A 49 -5.41 -2.64 3.81
CA LYS A 49 -6.88 -2.83 3.78
C LYS A 49 -7.62 -1.67 4.42
N GLU A 50 -7.06 -1.10 5.48
CA GLU A 50 -7.59 0.06 6.21
C GLU A 50 -7.67 1.29 5.32
N LYS A 51 -6.57 1.68 4.65
CA LYS A 51 -6.54 2.80 3.70
C LYS A 51 -7.53 2.62 2.55
N LYS A 52 -7.69 1.38 2.07
CA LYS A 52 -8.67 1.08 1.03
C LYS A 52 -10.09 1.33 1.52
N GLN A 53 -10.43 0.92 2.74
CA GLN A 53 -11.74 1.15 3.33
C GLN A 53 -12.01 2.63 3.57
N GLU A 54 -11.03 3.39 4.04
CA GLU A 54 -11.12 4.84 4.21
C GLU A 54 -11.42 5.55 2.88
N ILE A 55 -10.73 5.16 1.80
CA ILE A 55 -10.97 5.73 0.46
C ILE A 55 -12.38 5.39 -0.02
N ILE A 56 -12.85 4.15 0.18
CA ILE A 56 -14.20 3.74 -0.19
C ILE A 56 -15.24 4.53 0.62
N ALA A 57 -15.03 4.70 1.91
CA ALA A 57 -15.95 5.47 2.77
C ALA A 57 -16.00 6.96 2.38
N LYS A 58 -14.86 7.55 1.95
CA LYS A 58 -14.74 8.95 1.57
C LYS A 58 -15.36 9.27 0.20
N TYR A 59 -15.18 8.41 -0.77
CA TYR A 59 -15.56 8.67 -2.18
C TYR A 59 -16.72 7.80 -2.67
N GLY A 60 -17.18 6.82 -1.87
CA GLY A 60 -18.30 5.95 -2.20
C GLY A 60 -19.65 6.68 -2.08
N ARG A 61 -20.60 6.32 -2.94
CA ARG A 61 -21.98 6.80 -2.87
C ARG A 61 -22.79 6.03 -1.84
N THR A 62 -22.43 4.78 -1.62
CA THR A 62 -23.04 3.86 -0.64
C THR A 62 -21.95 3.25 0.22
N ALA A 63 -22.31 2.72 1.38
CA ALA A 63 -21.35 2.20 2.37
C ALA A 63 -20.35 1.15 1.83
N ASN A 64 -20.70 0.41 0.77
CA ASN A 64 -19.86 -0.62 0.15
C ASN A 64 -19.65 -0.40 -1.36
N ASP A 65 -19.73 0.85 -1.81
CA ASP A 65 -19.56 1.18 -3.22
C ASP A 65 -18.08 1.10 -3.62
N THR A 66 -17.72 0.02 -4.30
CA THR A 66 -16.37 -0.15 -4.86
C THR A 66 -16.34 0.08 -6.38
N GLY A 67 -17.51 0.20 -7.03
CA GLY A 67 -17.65 0.22 -8.48
C GLY A 67 -17.71 1.60 -9.09
N SER A 68 -17.97 2.66 -8.31
CA SER A 68 -18.06 4.02 -8.85
C SER A 68 -16.72 4.51 -9.42
N PRO A 69 -16.75 5.26 -10.52
CA PRO A 69 -15.54 5.77 -11.14
C PRO A 69 -14.74 6.68 -10.19
N GLU A 70 -15.40 7.37 -9.26
CA GLU A 70 -14.75 8.23 -8.26
C GLU A 70 -13.89 7.40 -7.30
N VAL A 71 -14.43 6.32 -6.74
CA VAL A 71 -13.69 5.41 -5.84
C VAL A 71 -12.55 4.76 -6.58
N GLN A 72 -12.77 4.31 -7.80
CA GLN A 72 -11.74 3.68 -8.64
C GLN A 72 -10.59 4.65 -8.94
N VAL A 73 -10.89 5.90 -9.29
CA VAL A 73 -9.87 6.93 -9.54
C VAL A 73 -9.08 7.26 -8.26
N ALA A 74 -9.75 7.35 -7.12
CA ALA A 74 -9.11 7.60 -5.82
C ALA A 74 -8.17 6.45 -5.42
N LEU A 75 -8.59 5.20 -5.58
CA LEU A 75 -7.77 4.01 -5.33
C LEU A 75 -6.57 3.94 -6.28
N LEU A 76 -6.76 4.21 -7.56
CA LEU A 76 -5.65 4.27 -8.52
C LEU A 76 -4.66 5.38 -8.18
N THR A 77 -5.14 6.54 -7.72
CA THR A 77 -4.27 7.65 -7.33
C THR A 77 -3.40 7.30 -6.14
N ALA A 78 -3.98 6.69 -5.09
CA ALA A 78 -3.21 6.21 -3.93
C ALA A 78 -2.14 5.17 -4.35
N ARG A 79 -2.50 4.24 -5.21
CA ARG A 79 -1.60 3.21 -5.72
C ARG A 79 -0.45 3.76 -6.57
N ILE A 80 -0.75 4.76 -7.42
CA ILE A 80 0.25 5.45 -8.23
C ILE A 80 1.26 6.18 -7.34
N THR A 81 0.81 6.82 -6.26
CA THR A 81 1.69 7.51 -5.32
C THR A 81 2.65 6.52 -4.65
N GLU A 82 2.15 5.43 -4.07
CA GLU A 82 2.97 4.39 -3.44
C GLU A 82 3.99 3.78 -4.41
N LEU A 83 3.56 3.48 -5.63
CA LEU A 83 4.45 2.91 -6.65
C LEU A 83 5.47 3.92 -7.18
N THR A 84 5.13 5.20 -7.20
CA THR A 84 6.06 6.26 -7.57
C THR A 84 7.19 6.38 -6.53
N ASP A 85 6.86 6.28 -5.23
CA ASP A 85 7.85 6.32 -4.17
C ASP A 85 8.74 5.06 -4.19
N HIS A 86 8.16 3.87 -4.42
CA HIS A 86 8.93 2.65 -4.67
C HIS A 86 9.94 2.80 -5.83
N LEU A 87 9.53 3.41 -6.93
CA LEU A 87 10.41 3.60 -8.09
C LEU A 87 11.49 4.66 -7.90
N LYS A 88 11.35 5.57 -6.93
CA LYS A 88 12.44 6.47 -6.52
C LYS A 88 13.56 5.71 -5.83
N GLU A 89 13.19 4.73 -4.99
CA GLU A 89 14.14 3.86 -4.28
C GLU A 89 14.76 2.81 -5.22
N ASN A 90 13.96 2.30 -6.17
CA ASN A 90 14.33 1.23 -7.10
C ASN A 90 14.21 1.66 -8.56
N PRO A 91 15.14 2.48 -9.11
CA PRO A 91 15.04 3.03 -10.47
C PRO A 91 15.15 1.97 -11.57
N ASN A 92 15.74 0.80 -11.30
CA ASN A 92 15.94 -0.26 -12.27
C ASN A 92 14.77 -1.24 -12.39
N ASP A 93 13.68 -1.04 -11.63
CA ASP A 93 12.50 -1.90 -11.72
C ASP A 93 11.62 -1.53 -12.92
N HIS A 94 11.92 -2.15 -14.05
CA HIS A 94 11.18 -1.95 -15.30
C HIS A 94 9.78 -2.55 -15.27
N HIS A 95 9.55 -3.61 -14.47
CA HIS A 95 8.24 -4.25 -14.36
C HIS A 95 7.25 -3.34 -13.63
N SER A 96 7.64 -2.80 -12.49
CA SER A 96 6.81 -1.84 -11.74
C SER A 96 6.57 -0.55 -12.52
N ARG A 97 7.58 -0.06 -13.27
CA ARG A 97 7.42 1.10 -14.15
C ARG A 97 6.36 0.88 -15.23
N ARG A 98 6.35 -0.30 -15.87
CA ARG A 98 5.31 -0.67 -16.83
C ARG A 98 3.92 -0.74 -16.16
N GLY A 99 3.84 -1.30 -14.95
CA GLY A 99 2.63 -1.33 -14.13
C GLY A 99 2.10 0.07 -13.82
N LEU A 100 2.98 1.00 -13.42
CA LEU A 100 2.65 2.40 -13.16
C LEU A 100 2.01 3.07 -14.38
N LEU A 101 2.63 2.96 -15.55
CA LEU A 101 2.12 3.57 -16.79
C LEU A 101 0.74 3.02 -17.16
N LYS A 102 0.50 1.73 -16.96
CA LYS A 102 -0.81 1.11 -17.19
C LYS A 102 -1.88 1.68 -16.24
N MET A 103 -1.58 1.85 -14.95
CA MET A 103 -2.50 2.44 -13.97
C MET A 103 -2.78 3.92 -14.26
N VAL A 104 -1.78 4.68 -14.68
CA VAL A 104 -1.97 6.08 -15.12
C VAL A 104 -2.90 6.16 -16.33
N GLY A 105 -2.74 5.23 -17.31
CA GLY A 105 -3.64 5.12 -18.46
C GLY A 105 -5.09 4.82 -18.07
N GLN A 106 -5.29 3.85 -17.15
CA GLN A 106 -6.61 3.51 -16.63
C GLN A 106 -7.27 4.69 -15.90
N ARG A 107 -6.52 5.39 -15.01
CA ARG A 107 -7.02 6.58 -14.32
C ARG A 107 -7.46 7.66 -15.30
N ARG A 108 -6.67 7.92 -16.34
CA ARG A 108 -7.01 8.90 -17.38
C ARG A 108 -8.29 8.52 -18.13
N GLY A 109 -8.47 7.24 -18.45
CA GLY A 109 -9.68 6.72 -19.09
C GLY A 109 -10.93 6.91 -18.23
N LEU A 110 -10.87 6.61 -16.94
CA LEU A 110 -11.98 6.79 -16.00
C LEU A 110 -12.32 8.27 -15.80
N LEU A 111 -11.33 9.14 -15.73
CA LEU A 111 -11.55 10.60 -15.65
C LEU A 111 -12.21 11.14 -16.91
N ALA A 112 -11.79 10.68 -18.10
CA ALA A 112 -12.42 11.07 -19.37
C ALA A 112 -13.88 10.57 -19.45
N TYR A 113 -14.17 9.39 -18.96
CA TYR A 113 -15.53 8.85 -18.84
C TYR A 113 -16.39 9.71 -17.91
N LEU A 114 -15.89 10.01 -16.70
CA LEU A 114 -16.61 10.84 -15.73
C LEU A 114 -16.89 12.26 -16.28
N LYS A 115 -15.93 12.85 -16.97
CA LYS A 115 -16.10 14.17 -17.63
C LYS A 115 -17.22 14.19 -18.67
N LYS A 116 -17.46 13.06 -19.37
CA LYS A 116 -18.54 12.94 -20.36
C LYS A 116 -19.92 12.81 -19.72
N ILE A 117 -20.00 12.16 -18.57
CA ILE A 117 -21.28 11.91 -17.89
C ILE A 117 -21.68 13.09 -17.02
N ASP A 118 -20.75 13.58 -16.20
CA ASP A 118 -21.03 14.62 -15.22
C ASP A 118 -19.77 15.47 -14.95
N ILE A 119 -19.81 16.69 -15.45
CA ILE A 119 -18.68 17.61 -15.36
C ILE A 119 -18.50 18.19 -13.94
N GLU A 120 -19.58 18.29 -13.17
CA GLU A 120 -19.49 18.82 -11.80
C GLU A 120 -18.83 17.81 -10.86
N ARG A 121 -19.22 16.55 -10.95
CA ARG A 121 -18.59 15.46 -10.20
C ARG A 121 -17.12 15.28 -10.57
N TYR A 122 -16.78 15.43 -11.84
CA TYR A 122 -15.40 15.42 -12.32
C TYR A 122 -14.58 16.57 -11.69
N ARG A 123 -15.12 17.79 -11.63
CA ARG A 123 -14.45 18.95 -11.01
C ARG A 123 -14.22 18.74 -9.53
N ALA A 124 -15.26 18.34 -8.80
CA ALA A 124 -15.18 18.04 -7.38
C ALA A 124 -14.14 16.97 -7.07
N LEU A 125 -14.07 15.92 -7.88
CA LEU A 125 -13.10 14.85 -7.71
C LEU A 125 -11.64 15.32 -7.93
N ILE A 126 -11.40 16.09 -8.98
CA ILE A 126 -10.06 16.64 -9.28
C ILE A 126 -9.59 17.57 -8.16
N ASP A 127 -10.46 18.46 -7.69
CA ASP A 127 -10.14 19.40 -6.63
C ASP A 127 -9.88 18.66 -5.29
N SER A 128 -10.64 17.60 -4.99
CA SER A 128 -10.43 16.78 -3.77
C SER A 128 -9.16 15.94 -3.80
N LEU A 129 -8.72 15.50 -4.97
CA LEU A 129 -7.50 14.70 -5.15
C LEU A 129 -6.26 15.57 -5.46
N GLY A 130 -6.40 16.88 -5.61
CA GLY A 130 -5.32 17.82 -5.97
C GLY A 130 -4.69 17.52 -7.32
N LEU A 131 -5.46 16.95 -8.26
CA LEU A 131 -4.94 16.61 -9.59
C LEU A 131 -4.93 17.84 -10.51
N ARG A 132 -3.89 17.93 -11.35
CA ARG A 132 -3.79 18.99 -12.38
C ARG A 132 -4.92 18.83 -13.41
N LYS A 133 -5.60 19.94 -13.71
CA LYS A 133 -6.66 20.05 -14.75
C LYS A 133 -6.10 19.85 -16.15
#